data_2602e3b9692aa9e3e94e1301202419e5
#
_entry.id   2602e3b9692aa9e3e94e1301202419e5
#
_cell.length_a   1.000
_cell.length_b   1.000
_cell.length_c   1.000
_cell.angle_alpha   90.00
_cell.angle_beta   90.00
_cell.angle_gamma   90.00
#
_symmetry.space_group_name_H-M   'P 1'
#
loop_
_entity.id
_entity.type
_entity.pdbx_description
1 polymer ?
#
loop_
_entity_poly.entity_id
_entity_poly.type
_entity_poly.pdbx_seq_one_letter_code
_entity_poly.pdbx_strand_id
1 'polypeptide(L)'
;MSNNASTIFIVDDDTQVRQALALLMESVGLQVQTFPSADAYLENFDPESPGCLILDVRMPGMSGLELQARLAAEIMHPPVIVITGHGDVPMAVRAVQAGAVDFIEKPFNDQALLDSVHRALDTDARQRGRASKLAEVKARLASLTPREQQVMKMVVAGKRNKVIALDLSVSQSTVEAHRAKVMEKMQAQSLSELMRMVLSLEDDNPHPD
;
A
#
# COMPACT_ATOMS: atom_id res chain seq x y z
N MET A 1 2.18 20.88 -0.91
CA MET A 1 1.44 19.72 -0.40
C MET A 1 0.32 19.47 -1.39
N SER A 2 0.53 18.60 -2.36
CA SER A 2 -0.53 18.20 -3.30
C SER A 2 -1.57 17.47 -2.50
N ASN A 3 -2.73 18.11 -2.29
CA ASN A 3 -3.92 17.44 -1.76
C ASN A 3 -4.41 16.51 -2.87
N ASN A 4 -3.79 15.34 -3.00
CA ASN A 4 -4.21 14.33 -3.96
C ASN A 4 -5.48 13.71 -3.39
N ALA A 5 -6.62 14.32 -3.76
CA ALA A 5 -7.93 13.83 -3.31
C ALA A 5 -8.10 12.40 -3.83
N SER A 6 -8.53 11.50 -2.95
CA SER A 6 -8.76 10.11 -3.32
C SER A 6 -9.83 10.00 -4.40
N THR A 7 -9.60 9.16 -5.39
CA THR A 7 -10.49 8.94 -6.54
C THR A 7 -11.19 7.60 -6.43
N ILE A 8 -12.48 7.58 -6.71
CA ILE A 8 -13.26 6.36 -6.84
C ILE A 8 -13.23 5.94 -8.31
N PHE A 9 -12.57 4.83 -8.59
CA PHE A 9 -12.54 4.22 -9.91
C PHE A 9 -13.72 3.27 -10.04
N ILE A 10 -14.53 3.41 -11.08
CA ILE A 10 -15.71 2.56 -11.31
C ILE A 10 -15.52 1.85 -12.64
N VAL A 11 -15.51 0.52 -12.61
CA VAL A 11 -15.38 -0.34 -13.78
C VAL A 11 -16.60 -1.23 -13.88
N ASP A 12 -17.46 -0.99 -14.88
CA ASP A 12 -18.71 -1.70 -15.14
C ASP A 12 -19.05 -1.52 -16.62
N ASP A 13 -19.51 -2.52 -17.34
CA ASP A 13 -19.86 -2.40 -18.76
C ASP A 13 -21.22 -1.72 -18.99
N ASP A 14 -22.11 -1.74 -17.98
CA ASP A 14 -23.39 -1.05 -18.05
C ASP A 14 -23.24 0.46 -17.78
N THR A 15 -23.52 1.27 -18.79
CA THR A 15 -23.44 2.73 -18.71
C THR A 15 -24.39 3.31 -17.69
N GLN A 16 -25.58 2.75 -17.48
CA GLN A 16 -26.56 3.26 -16.51
C GLN A 16 -26.07 3.01 -15.08
N VAL A 17 -25.51 1.83 -14.83
CA VAL A 17 -24.92 1.48 -13.52
C VAL A 17 -23.73 2.39 -13.23
N ARG A 18 -22.82 2.57 -14.20
CA ARG A 18 -21.68 3.50 -14.03
C ARG A 18 -22.11 4.90 -13.68
N GLN A 19 -23.11 5.44 -14.38
CA GLN A 19 -23.64 6.79 -14.13
C GLN A 19 -24.30 6.90 -12.75
N ALA A 20 -25.10 5.91 -12.36
CA ALA A 20 -25.75 5.90 -11.05
C ALA A 20 -24.72 5.85 -9.91
N LEU A 21 -23.72 5.00 -10.04
CA LEU A 21 -22.62 4.91 -9.06
C LEU A 21 -21.82 6.22 -9.00
N ALA A 22 -21.51 6.82 -10.15
CA ALA A 22 -20.78 8.08 -10.19
C ALA A 22 -21.57 9.19 -9.47
N LEU A 23 -22.85 9.35 -9.78
CA LEU A 23 -23.73 10.33 -9.12
C LEU A 23 -23.82 10.11 -7.60
N LEU A 24 -23.88 8.85 -7.15
CA LEU A 24 -23.89 8.53 -5.73
C LEU A 24 -22.59 8.98 -5.04
N MET A 25 -21.44 8.68 -5.61
CA MET A 25 -20.13 9.06 -5.05
C MET A 25 -19.92 10.58 -5.08
N GLU A 26 -20.28 11.24 -6.18
CA GLU A 26 -20.21 12.70 -6.33
C GLU A 26 -21.14 13.42 -5.35
N SER A 27 -22.31 12.84 -5.04
CA SER A 27 -23.28 13.42 -4.08
C SER A 27 -22.72 13.56 -2.66
N VAL A 28 -21.70 12.75 -2.31
CA VAL A 28 -20.98 12.81 -1.04
C VAL A 28 -19.61 13.47 -1.16
N GLY A 29 -19.34 14.16 -2.29
CA GLY A 29 -18.12 14.95 -2.50
C GLY A 29 -16.88 14.16 -2.88
N LEU A 30 -17.01 12.90 -3.32
CA LEU A 30 -15.90 12.07 -3.78
C LEU A 30 -15.62 12.32 -5.27
N GLN A 31 -14.35 12.29 -5.65
CA GLN A 31 -13.93 12.35 -7.05
C GLN A 31 -14.14 10.98 -7.71
N VAL A 32 -14.58 10.96 -8.97
CA VAL A 32 -14.91 9.73 -9.68
C VAL A 32 -14.25 9.69 -11.06
N GLN A 33 -13.76 8.50 -11.42
CA GLN A 33 -13.39 8.15 -12.79
C GLN A 33 -14.09 6.85 -13.18
N THR A 34 -14.67 6.80 -14.37
CA THR A 34 -15.45 5.63 -14.83
C THR A 34 -14.85 5.00 -16.07
N PHE A 35 -14.88 3.68 -16.13
CA PHE A 35 -14.31 2.90 -17.24
C PHE A 35 -15.32 1.84 -17.71
N PRO A 36 -15.51 1.67 -19.05
CA PRO A 36 -16.47 0.72 -19.58
C PRO A 36 -15.97 -0.74 -19.60
N SER A 37 -14.70 -0.99 -19.28
CA SER A 37 -14.10 -2.31 -19.27
C SER A 37 -12.83 -2.37 -18.42
N ALA A 38 -12.41 -3.57 -18.08
CA ALA A 38 -11.16 -3.83 -17.39
C ALA A 38 -9.92 -3.34 -18.17
N ASP A 39 -9.93 -3.53 -19.51
CA ASP A 39 -8.83 -3.08 -20.37
C ASP A 39 -8.73 -1.56 -20.39
N ALA A 40 -9.86 -0.84 -20.50
CA ALA A 40 -9.87 0.62 -20.44
C ALA A 40 -9.35 1.16 -19.09
N TYR A 41 -9.61 0.44 -17.99
CA TYR A 41 -9.04 0.78 -16.69
C TYR A 41 -7.53 0.55 -16.65
N LEU A 42 -7.05 -0.61 -17.12
CA LEU A 42 -5.62 -0.95 -17.12
C LEU A 42 -4.78 0.01 -17.99
N GLU A 43 -5.32 0.50 -19.12
CA GLU A 43 -4.67 1.50 -19.95
C GLU A 43 -4.44 2.84 -19.23
N ASN A 44 -5.26 3.14 -18.21
CA ASN A 44 -5.21 4.37 -17.43
C ASN A 44 -4.76 4.14 -15.99
N PHE A 45 -4.36 2.92 -15.64
CA PHE A 45 -3.96 2.57 -14.29
C PHE A 45 -2.66 3.27 -13.89
N ASP A 46 -2.72 4.00 -12.78
CA ASP A 46 -1.57 4.61 -12.14
C ASP A 46 -1.50 4.12 -10.68
N PRO A 47 -0.47 3.32 -10.31
CA PRO A 47 -0.30 2.82 -8.96
C PRO A 47 -0.14 3.91 -7.89
N GLU A 48 0.32 5.12 -8.30
CA GLU A 48 0.48 6.24 -7.38
C GLU A 48 -0.82 7.00 -7.10
N SER A 49 -1.88 6.78 -7.88
CA SER A 49 -3.18 7.43 -7.68
C SER A 49 -3.91 6.86 -6.46
N PRO A 50 -4.21 7.68 -5.41
CA PRO A 50 -4.92 7.22 -4.23
C PRO A 50 -6.41 7.03 -4.53
N GLY A 51 -7.03 6.03 -3.88
CA GLY A 51 -8.46 5.80 -4.02
C GLY A 51 -8.90 4.38 -3.77
N CYS A 52 -10.06 4.03 -4.30
CA CYS A 52 -10.55 2.65 -4.33
C CYS A 52 -11.22 2.31 -5.66
N LEU A 53 -11.31 1.03 -5.98
CA LEU A 53 -11.91 0.49 -7.19
C LEU A 53 -13.24 -0.18 -6.87
N ILE A 54 -14.33 0.27 -7.49
CA ILE A 54 -15.61 -0.42 -7.55
C ILE A 54 -15.65 -1.18 -8.88
N LEU A 55 -15.78 -2.49 -8.81
CA LEU A 55 -15.53 -3.38 -9.94
C LEU A 55 -16.70 -4.35 -10.16
N ASP A 56 -17.34 -4.28 -11.31
CA ASP A 56 -18.29 -5.32 -11.72
C ASP A 56 -17.56 -6.61 -12.10
N VAL A 57 -18.18 -7.75 -11.78
CA VAL A 57 -17.58 -9.06 -12.07
C VAL A 57 -17.79 -9.46 -13.53
N ARG A 58 -19.01 -9.23 -14.07
CA ARG A 58 -19.42 -9.77 -15.36
C ARG A 58 -19.33 -8.72 -16.44
N MET A 59 -18.18 -8.60 -17.05
CA MET A 59 -17.94 -7.69 -18.17
C MET A 59 -17.49 -8.48 -19.41
N PRO A 60 -17.80 -7.99 -20.63
CA PRO A 60 -17.22 -8.52 -21.85
C PRO A 60 -15.69 -8.46 -21.85
N GLY A 61 -15.04 -9.51 -22.37
CA GLY A 61 -13.58 -9.61 -22.37
C GLY A 61 -13.04 -10.04 -21.01
N MET A 62 -12.21 -9.23 -20.39
CA MET A 62 -11.63 -9.51 -19.07
C MET A 62 -12.68 -9.32 -17.96
N SER A 63 -12.91 -10.34 -17.18
CA SER A 63 -13.81 -10.28 -16.02
C SER A 63 -13.21 -9.44 -14.87
N GLY A 64 -14.09 -8.94 -13.98
CA GLY A 64 -13.62 -8.20 -12.81
C GLY A 64 -12.71 -9.01 -11.88
N LEU A 65 -12.95 -10.31 -11.72
CA LEU A 65 -12.07 -11.16 -10.91
C LEU A 65 -10.68 -11.37 -11.54
N GLU A 66 -10.60 -11.41 -12.88
CA GLU A 66 -9.32 -11.44 -13.59
C GLU A 66 -8.57 -10.12 -13.46
N LEU A 67 -9.28 -8.98 -13.56
CA LEU A 67 -8.69 -7.67 -13.28
C LEU A 67 -8.17 -7.57 -11.84
N GLN A 68 -8.97 -7.98 -10.86
CA GLN A 68 -8.55 -8.02 -9.45
C GLN A 68 -7.28 -8.86 -9.27
N ALA A 69 -7.21 -10.05 -9.87
CA ALA A 69 -6.03 -10.91 -9.79
C ALA A 69 -4.79 -10.27 -10.42
N ARG A 70 -4.93 -9.53 -11.52
CA ARG A 70 -3.82 -8.76 -12.13
C ARG A 70 -3.35 -7.65 -11.21
N LEU A 71 -4.28 -6.87 -10.64
CA LEU A 71 -3.93 -5.78 -9.72
C LEU A 71 -3.26 -6.30 -8.46
N ALA A 72 -3.66 -7.46 -7.93
CA ALA A 72 -3.04 -8.08 -6.76
C ALA A 72 -1.55 -8.48 -6.98
N ALA A 73 -1.09 -8.55 -8.24
CA ALA A 73 0.32 -8.77 -8.56
C ALA A 73 1.16 -7.47 -8.53
N GLU A 74 0.51 -6.32 -8.52
CA GLU A 74 1.18 -5.02 -8.42
C GLU A 74 1.55 -4.71 -6.96
N ILE A 75 2.69 -4.05 -6.78
CA ILE A 75 3.18 -3.66 -5.43
C ILE A 75 2.21 -2.69 -4.75
N MET A 76 1.57 -1.83 -5.55
CA MET A 76 0.59 -0.86 -5.08
C MET A 76 -0.61 -0.85 -6.02
N HIS A 77 -1.78 -1.03 -5.46
CA HIS A 77 -3.05 -0.94 -6.19
C HIS A 77 -4.16 -0.43 -5.27
N PRO A 78 -5.22 0.19 -5.80
CA PRO A 78 -6.34 0.61 -4.96
C PRO A 78 -7.07 -0.62 -4.38
N PRO A 79 -7.55 -0.55 -3.14
CA PRO A 79 -8.44 -1.56 -2.58
C PRO A 79 -9.69 -1.73 -3.44
N VAL A 80 -10.11 -3.00 -3.62
CA VAL A 80 -11.17 -3.38 -4.55
C VAL A 80 -12.45 -3.69 -3.77
N ILE A 81 -13.57 -3.11 -4.20
CA ILE A 81 -14.93 -3.49 -3.83
C ILE A 81 -15.55 -4.15 -5.06
N VAL A 82 -15.93 -5.41 -4.94
CA VAL A 82 -16.55 -6.16 -6.02
C VAL A 82 -18.06 -6.00 -5.95
N ILE A 83 -18.69 -5.65 -7.07
CA ILE A 83 -20.15 -5.59 -7.21
C ILE A 83 -20.61 -6.56 -8.29
N THR A 84 -21.79 -7.16 -8.17
CA THR A 84 -22.32 -8.08 -9.20
C THR A 84 -23.83 -8.24 -9.13
N GLY A 85 -24.50 -8.38 -10.28
CA GLY A 85 -25.93 -8.70 -10.34
C GLY A 85 -26.26 -10.19 -10.17
N HIS A 86 -25.25 -11.06 -10.16
CA HIS A 86 -25.42 -12.51 -10.05
C HIS A 86 -24.23 -13.06 -9.23
N GLY A 87 -24.27 -12.81 -7.93
CA GLY A 87 -23.29 -13.36 -7.00
C GLY A 87 -23.64 -14.80 -6.61
N ASP A 88 -22.63 -15.64 -6.54
CA ASP A 88 -22.72 -16.92 -5.85
C ASP A 88 -21.65 -17.00 -4.74
N VAL A 89 -21.84 -17.90 -3.79
CA VAL A 89 -20.92 -18.05 -2.66
C VAL A 89 -19.49 -18.34 -3.12
N PRO A 90 -19.23 -19.23 -4.11
CA PRO A 90 -17.88 -19.44 -4.62
C PRO A 90 -17.22 -18.19 -5.22
N MET A 91 -17.99 -17.33 -5.87
CA MET A 91 -17.49 -16.06 -6.43
C MET A 91 -17.11 -15.07 -5.33
N ALA A 92 -17.97 -14.91 -4.32
CA ALA A 92 -17.68 -14.06 -3.16
C ALA A 92 -16.43 -14.55 -2.42
N VAL A 93 -16.29 -15.85 -2.19
CA VAL A 93 -15.11 -16.43 -1.54
C VAL A 93 -13.84 -16.12 -2.34
N ARG A 94 -13.87 -16.29 -3.67
CA ARG A 94 -12.71 -15.97 -4.54
C ARG A 94 -12.34 -14.49 -4.48
N ALA A 95 -13.31 -13.59 -4.54
CA ALA A 95 -13.07 -12.15 -4.44
C ALA A 95 -12.39 -11.78 -3.13
N VAL A 96 -12.89 -12.30 -2.00
CA VAL A 96 -12.32 -12.06 -0.67
C VAL A 96 -10.93 -12.67 -0.52
N GLN A 97 -10.71 -13.89 -1.00
CA GLN A 97 -9.39 -14.53 -1.00
C GLN A 97 -8.36 -13.77 -1.86
N ALA A 98 -8.83 -13.12 -2.93
CA ALA A 98 -8.00 -12.24 -3.76
C ALA A 98 -7.84 -10.82 -3.16
N GLY A 99 -8.26 -10.58 -1.91
CA GLY A 99 -8.04 -9.34 -1.19
C GLY A 99 -9.10 -8.25 -1.41
N ALA A 100 -10.29 -8.57 -1.94
CA ALA A 100 -11.38 -7.60 -1.99
C ALA A 100 -11.73 -7.11 -0.59
N VAL A 101 -11.95 -5.80 -0.45
CA VAL A 101 -12.41 -5.17 0.80
C VAL A 101 -13.83 -5.57 1.12
N ASP A 102 -14.64 -5.72 0.05
CA ASP A 102 -16.04 -6.13 0.18
C ASP A 102 -16.53 -6.79 -1.12
N PHE A 103 -17.64 -7.55 -0.99
CA PHE A 103 -18.37 -8.13 -2.11
C PHE A 103 -19.84 -7.83 -1.94
N ILE A 104 -20.44 -7.11 -2.90
CA ILE A 104 -21.78 -6.56 -2.79
C ILE A 104 -22.64 -7.05 -3.96
N GLU A 105 -23.80 -7.63 -3.66
CA GLU A 105 -24.76 -8.07 -4.68
C GLU A 105 -25.76 -6.97 -5.03
N LYS A 106 -25.99 -6.78 -6.34
CA LYS A 106 -27.02 -5.88 -6.87
C LYS A 106 -28.41 -6.57 -6.81
N PRO A 107 -29.50 -5.88 -6.36
CA PRO A 107 -29.53 -4.49 -5.92
C PRO A 107 -29.02 -4.31 -4.48
N PHE A 108 -28.23 -3.27 -4.23
CA PHE A 108 -27.64 -2.97 -2.93
C PHE A 108 -28.21 -1.68 -2.32
N ASN A 109 -28.00 -1.51 -1.02
CA ASN A 109 -28.30 -0.28 -0.32
C ASN A 109 -27.15 0.72 -0.51
N ASP A 110 -27.47 1.97 -0.87
CA ASP A 110 -26.49 3.03 -1.13
C ASP A 110 -25.58 3.27 0.09
N GLN A 111 -26.14 3.27 1.30
CA GLN A 111 -25.37 3.46 2.52
C GLN A 111 -24.36 2.33 2.76
N ALA A 112 -24.76 1.08 2.50
CA ALA A 112 -23.86 -0.06 2.64
C ALA A 112 -22.67 0.04 1.66
N LEU A 113 -22.91 0.49 0.42
CA LEU A 113 -21.83 0.73 -0.54
C LEU A 113 -20.92 1.88 -0.10
N LEU A 114 -21.47 2.99 0.38
CA LEU A 114 -20.72 4.13 0.89
C LEU A 114 -19.85 3.74 2.10
N ASP A 115 -20.38 2.94 3.02
CA ASP A 115 -19.61 2.42 4.16
C ASP A 115 -18.43 1.55 3.70
N SER A 116 -18.62 0.75 2.65
CA SER A 116 -17.56 -0.08 2.05
C SER A 116 -16.49 0.79 1.37
N VAL A 117 -16.91 1.84 0.66
CA VAL A 117 -16.00 2.83 0.05
C VAL A 117 -15.15 3.53 1.11
N HIS A 118 -15.75 3.98 2.21
CA HIS A 118 -14.98 4.60 3.29
C HIS A 118 -13.94 3.64 3.88
N ARG A 119 -14.31 2.36 4.13
CA ARG A 119 -13.35 1.34 4.60
C ARG A 119 -12.21 1.10 3.59
N ALA A 120 -12.52 1.11 2.31
CA ALA A 120 -11.53 0.97 1.25
C ALA A 120 -10.56 2.17 1.21
N LEU A 121 -11.08 3.39 1.26
CA LEU A 121 -10.26 4.61 1.31
C LEU A 121 -9.36 4.67 2.54
N ASP A 122 -9.86 4.28 3.72
CA ASP A 122 -9.04 4.18 4.93
C ASP A 122 -7.94 3.12 4.80
N THR A 123 -8.21 2.05 4.08
CA THR A 123 -7.23 0.99 3.81
C THR A 123 -6.15 1.49 2.87
N ASP A 124 -6.51 2.16 1.76
CA ASP A 124 -5.56 2.79 0.82
C ASP A 124 -4.65 3.79 1.54
N ALA A 125 -5.24 4.69 2.33
CA ALA A 125 -4.49 5.71 3.07
C ALA A 125 -3.45 5.07 4.03
N ARG A 126 -3.82 3.99 4.72
CA ARG A 126 -2.90 3.26 5.60
C ARG A 126 -1.78 2.55 4.83
N GLN A 127 -2.10 1.91 3.71
CA GLN A 127 -1.12 1.22 2.86
C GLN A 127 -0.11 2.21 2.27
N ARG A 128 -0.59 3.31 1.67
CA ARG A 128 0.26 4.37 1.12
C ARG A 128 1.11 5.05 2.18
N GLY A 129 0.54 5.33 3.35
CA GLY A 129 1.28 5.89 4.48
C GLY A 129 2.39 4.96 4.98
N ARG A 130 2.15 3.63 4.97
CA ARG A 130 3.17 2.63 5.31
C ARG A 130 4.27 2.57 4.25
N ALA A 131 3.90 2.51 2.97
CA ALA A 131 4.83 2.48 1.84
C ALA A 131 5.72 3.73 1.79
N SER A 132 5.14 4.92 1.98
CA SER A 132 5.88 6.18 2.05
C SER A 132 6.91 6.20 3.18
N LYS A 133 6.52 5.81 4.40
CA LYS A 133 7.45 5.71 5.53
C LYS A 133 8.58 4.72 5.27
N LEU A 134 8.27 3.58 4.65
CA LEU A 134 9.26 2.57 4.31
C LEU A 134 10.24 3.09 3.26
N ALA A 135 9.75 3.78 2.23
CA ALA A 135 10.58 4.41 1.21
C ALA A 135 11.53 5.47 1.82
N GLU A 136 11.03 6.28 2.77
CA GLU A 136 11.88 7.22 3.52
C GLU A 136 12.99 6.51 4.30
N VAL A 137 12.68 5.43 5.00
CA VAL A 137 13.67 4.65 5.77
C VAL A 137 14.69 4.02 4.83
N LYS A 138 14.27 3.46 3.69
CA LYS A 138 15.16 2.92 2.63
C LYS A 138 16.09 4.01 2.10
N ALA A 139 15.59 5.20 1.82
CA ALA A 139 16.41 6.33 1.33
C ALA A 139 17.45 6.77 2.38
N ARG A 140 17.07 6.88 3.66
CA ARG A 140 18.00 7.19 4.75
C ARG A 140 19.09 6.12 4.90
N LEU A 141 18.70 4.84 4.84
CA LEU A 141 19.63 3.71 4.90
C LEU A 141 20.65 3.75 3.74
N ALA A 142 20.19 4.06 2.52
CA ALA A 142 21.05 4.20 1.35
C ALA A 142 22.05 5.37 1.46
N SER A 143 21.77 6.37 2.30
CA SER A 143 22.68 7.50 2.57
C SER A 143 23.85 7.15 3.49
N LEU A 144 23.80 6.00 4.17
CA LEU A 144 24.88 5.55 5.04
C LEU A 144 26.08 5.06 4.24
N THR A 145 27.27 5.45 4.66
CA THR A 145 28.50 4.85 4.12
C THR A 145 28.62 3.38 4.52
N PRO A 146 29.44 2.57 3.82
CA PRO A 146 29.63 1.15 4.18
C PRO A 146 30.06 0.96 5.63
N ARG A 147 30.84 1.91 6.17
CA ARG A 147 31.32 1.87 7.56
C ARG A 147 30.21 2.19 8.56
N GLU A 148 29.39 3.18 8.27
CA GLU A 148 28.21 3.52 9.06
C GLU A 148 27.18 2.38 9.07
N GLN A 149 26.97 1.70 7.94
CA GLN A 149 26.12 0.51 7.85
C GLN A 149 26.65 -0.64 8.71
N GLN A 150 27.96 -0.92 8.72
CA GLN A 150 28.57 -1.92 9.58
C GLN A 150 28.34 -1.60 11.05
N VAL A 151 28.60 -0.34 11.46
CA VAL A 151 28.38 0.11 12.84
C VAL A 151 26.88 0.01 13.20
N MET A 152 25.99 0.46 12.33
CA MET A 152 24.51 0.38 12.54
C MET A 152 24.08 -1.06 12.82
N LYS A 153 24.46 -2.03 11.96
CA LYS A 153 24.12 -3.46 12.14
C LYS A 153 24.57 -3.99 13.50
N MET A 154 25.78 -3.64 13.92
CA MET A 154 26.31 -4.10 15.22
C MET A 154 25.56 -3.42 16.41
N VAL A 155 25.20 -2.16 16.26
CA VAL A 155 24.43 -1.41 17.28
C VAL A 155 23.03 -1.99 17.44
N VAL A 156 22.35 -2.28 16.33
CA VAL A 156 21.03 -2.94 16.31
C VAL A 156 21.10 -4.35 16.91
N ALA A 157 22.19 -5.08 16.67
CA ALA A 157 22.46 -6.37 17.31
C ALA A 157 22.84 -6.27 18.81
N GLY A 158 22.77 -5.07 19.42
CA GLY A 158 23.02 -4.85 20.85
C GLY A 158 24.49 -4.88 21.27
N LYS A 159 25.44 -4.84 20.34
CA LYS A 159 26.87 -4.83 20.69
C LYS A 159 27.27 -3.51 21.35
N ARG A 160 28.11 -3.59 22.40
CA ARG A 160 28.67 -2.43 23.09
C ARG A 160 29.79 -1.80 22.27
N ASN A 161 30.01 -0.48 22.39
CA ASN A 161 31.05 0.26 21.66
C ASN A 161 32.44 -0.40 21.71
N LYS A 162 32.84 -0.93 22.87
CA LYS A 162 34.10 -1.63 23.04
C LYS A 162 34.24 -2.86 22.16
N VAL A 163 33.15 -3.64 22.00
CA VAL A 163 33.12 -4.84 21.14
C VAL A 163 33.18 -4.43 19.67
N ILE A 164 32.39 -3.42 19.29
CA ILE A 164 32.38 -2.88 17.92
C ILE A 164 33.77 -2.34 17.55
N ALA A 165 34.44 -1.64 18.46
CA ALA A 165 35.79 -1.11 18.25
C ALA A 165 36.81 -2.22 18.00
N LEU A 166 36.74 -3.33 18.74
CA LEU A 166 37.59 -4.51 18.53
C LEU A 166 37.30 -5.18 17.19
N ASP A 167 36.02 -5.47 16.91
CA ASP A 167 35.59 -6.17 15.69
C ASP A 167 35.97 -5.38 14.43
N LEU A 168 35.93 -4.06 14.51
CA LEU A 168 36.22 -3.17 13.40
C LEU A 168 37.66 -2.63 13.37
N SER A 169 38.50 -2.99 14.35
CA SER A 169 39.89 -2.53 14.52
C SER A 169 40.04 -1.00 14.52
N VAL A 170 39.18 -0.31 15.28
CA VAL A 170 39.18 1.15 15.45
C VAL A 170 39.08 1.54 16.93
N SER A 171 39.26 2.82 17.26
CA SER A 171 39.04 3.30 18.60
C SER A 171 37.56 3.39 19.00
N GLN A 172 37.27 3.34 20.31
CA GLN A 172 35.88 3.53 20.80
C GLN A 172 35.33 4.92 20.42
N SER A 173 36.17 5.96 20.43
CA SER A 173 35.77 7.31 20.00
C SER A 173 35.39 7.36 18.51
N THR A 174 36.06 6.57 17.65
CA THR A 174 35.71 6.42 16.24
C THR A 174 34.33 5.74 16.09
N VAL A 175 34.05 4.71 16.90
CA VAL A 175 32.71 4.07 16.91
C VAL A 175 31.63 5.04 17.35
N GLU A 176 31.89 5.85 18.36
CA GLU A 176 30.96 6.88 18.85
C GLU A 176 30.67 7.93 17.78
N ALA A 177 31.70 8.38 17.05
CA ALA A 177 31.51 9.30 15.93
C ALA A 177 30.67 8.69 14.80
N HIS A 178 30.90 7.41 14.45
CA HIS A 178 30.07 6.71 13.45
C HIS A 178 28.64 6.53 13.95
N ARG A 179 28.43 6.19 15.22
CA ARG A 179 27.08 6.08 15.80
C ARG A 179 26.33 7.40 15.72
N ALA A 180 26.98 8.52 16.06
CA ALA A 180 26.37 9.84 15.96
C ALA A 180 25.93 10.14 14.50
N LYS A 181 26.80 9.84 13.53
CA LYS A 181 26.48 9.99 12.11
C LYS A 181 25.32 9.08 11.64
N VAL A 182 25.28 7.84 12.14
CA VAL A 182 24.16 6.91 11.86
C VAL A 182 22.86 7.50 12.41
N MET A 183 22.83 7.92 13.67
CA MET A 183 21.63 8.50 14.28
C MET A 183 21.16 9.77 13.54
N GLU A 184 22.10 10.64 13.15
CA GLU A 184 21.83 11.84 12.37
C GLU A 184 21.20 11.52 11.00
N LYS A 185 21.85 10.67 10.20
CA LYS A 185 21.41 10.31 8.85
C LYS A 185 20.12 9.50 8.84
N MET A 186 19.96 8.60 9.79
CA MET A 186 18.72 7.86 9.99
C MET A 186 17.61 8.72 10.60
N GLN A 187 17.92 9.92 11.09
CA GLN A 187 17.01 10.81 11.82
C GLN A 187 16.35 10.11 13.02
N ALA A 188 17.09 9.22 13.69
CA ALA A 188 16.62 8.48 14.84
C ALA A 188 16.98 9.23 16.13
N GLN A 189 15.98 9.51 16.97
CA GLN A 189 16.17 10.20 18.26
C GLN A 189 16.58 9.24 19.39
N SER A 190 16.41 7.94 19.17
CA SER A 190 16.76 6.90 20.14
C SER A 190 17.17 5.61 19.45
N LEU A 191 17.90 4.74 20.17
CA LEU A 191 18.24 3.41 19.70
C LEU A 191 16.98 2.59 19.39
N SER A 192 15.95 2.71 20.22
CA SER A 192 14.67 2.00 20.02
C SER A 192 13.97 2.43 18.71
N GLU A 193 14.11 3.69 18.32
CA GLU A 193 13.58 4.19 17.07
C GLU A 193 14.39 3.66 15.88
N LEU A 194 15.73 3.69 15.97
CA LEU A 194 16.59 3.09 14.96
C LEU A 194 16.28 1.60 14.76
N MET A 195 16.10 0.85 15.85
CA MET A 195 15.72 -0.57 15.78
C MET A 195 14.38 -0.78 15.08
N ARG A 196 13.36 0.02 15.40
CA ARG A 196 12.04 -0.07 14.72
C ARG A 196 12.13 0.23 13.23
N MET A 197 12.94 1.22 12.83
CA MET A 197 13.18 1.53 11.42
C MET A 197 13.83 0.34 10.69
N VAL A 198 14.85 -0.28 11.29
CA VAL A 198 15.54 -1.43 10.67
C VAL A 198 14.63 -2.65 10.59
N LEU A 199 13.87 -2.96 11.65
CA LEU A 199 12.92 -4.07 11.66
C LEU A 199 11.82 -3.90 10.60
N SER A 200 11.33 -2.67 10.38
CA SER A 200 10.32 -2.41 9.34
C SER A 200 10.82 -2.71 7.92
N LEU A 201 12.15 -2.73 7.69
CA LEU A 201 12.75 -3.11 6.42
C LEU A 201 12.86 -4.64 6.26
N GLU A 202 13.03 -5.36 7.36
CA GLU A 202 13.10 -6.83 7.36
C GLU A 202 11.71 -7.45 7.10
N ASP A 203 10.65 -6.86 7.69
CA ASP A 203 9.26 -7.29 7.47
C ASP A 203 8.82 -7.13 6.00
N ASP A 204 9.38 -6.17 5.26
CA ASP A 204 9.08 -5.92 3.84
C ASP A 204 9.88 -6.82 2.88
N ASN A 205 10.88 -7.52 3.37
CA ASN A 205 11.68 -8.47 2.60
C ASN A 205 11.52 -9.88 3.20
N PRO A 206 10.37 -10.57 2.94
CA PRO A 206 10.21 -11.92 3.44
C PRO A 206 11.35 -12.77 2.88
N HIS A 207 12.12 -13.40 3.79
CA HIS A 207 13.17 -14.34 3.41
C HIS A 207 12.58 -15.34 2.41
N PRO A 208 13.23 -15.57 1.26
CA PRO A 208 12.93 -16.76 0.48
C PRO A 208 13.37 -17.97 1.31
N ASP A 209 12.40 -18.79 1.79
CA ASP A 209 12.67 -20.13 2.25
C ASP A 209 13.22 -21.01 1.13
#